data_38dfaffadade58274db8e48db79846c9
#
_entry.id   38dfaffadade58274db8e48db79846c9
#
_cell.length_a   1.000
_cell.length_b   1.000
_cell.length_c   1.000
_cell.angle_alpha   90.00
_cell.angle_beta   90.00
_cell.angle_gamma   90.00
#
_symmetry.space_group_name_H-M   'P 1'
#
loop_
_entity.id
_entity.type
_entity.pdbx_description
1 polymer ?
#
loop_
_entity_poly.entity_id
_entity_poly.type
_entity_poly.pdbx_seq_one_letter_code
_entity_poly.pdbx_strand_id
1 'polypeptide(L)'
;MRNVEIKAQITDLDNICKVAEALSGSGPTLIKQDDTFYQVIEGRLKMRFYEDSSATLVRYDRDDQEGPKLSDYELLEFSAKENEKAKSLDRILKKSVGIRGRVVKERKLYLVGQTRIHIDSVQDLGDFMELEVVLLPNQSVEEGQEIARDLQTKLGVKDEDLVKCAYVDLLDKKNN
;
A
#
# COMPACT_ATOMS: atom_id res chain seq x y z
N MET A 1 4.25 -13.06 -5.16
CA MET A 1 2.88 -12.63 -5.61
C MET A 1 3.04 -11.37 -6.45
N ARG A 2 2.17 -11.14 -7.44
CA ARG A 2 2.28 -9.98 -8.33
C ARG A 2 0.98 -9.19 -8.33
N ASN A 3 1.08 -7.87 -8.33
CA ASN A 3 -0.04 -6.97 -8.59
C ASN A 3 0.39 -5.82 -9.49
N VAL A 4 -0.59 -5.14 -10.08
CA VAL A 4 -0.40 -3.86 -10.76
C VAL A 4 -0.94 -2.77 -9.84
N GLU A 5 -0.10 -1.77 -9.54
CA GLU A 5 -0.39 -0.71 -8.59
C GLU A 5 -0.50 0.64 -9.27
N ILE A 6 -1.46 1.45 -8.80
CA ILE A 6 -1.52 2.90 -9.04
C ILE A 6 -1.61 3.58 -7.68
N LYS A 7 -0.90 4.69 -7.51
CA LYS A 7 -1.03 5.57 -6.35
C LYS A 7 -1.31 6.98 -6.82
N ALA A 8 -2.21 7.67 -6.13
CA ALA A 8 -2.52 9.08 -6.36
C ALA A 8 -2.73 9.82 -5.04
N GLN A 9 -2.39 11.10 -5.02
CA GLN A 9 -2.83 12.00 -3.96
C GLN A 9 -4.27 12.40 -4.21
N ILE A 10 -5.09 12.50 -3.16
CA ILE A 10 -6.50 12.88 -3.25
C ILE A 10 -6.79 14.13 -2.44
N THR A 11 -7.67 14.98 -2.96
CA THR A 11 -8.09 16.23 -2.30
C THR A 11 -9.54 16.18 -1.80
N ASP A 12 -10.35 15.27 -2.35
CA ASP A 12 -11.76 15.08 -1.97
C ASP A 12 -11.98 13.65 -1.46
N LEU A 13 -11.64 13.45 -0.17
CA LEU A 13 -11.75 12.17 0.51
C LEU A 13 -13.19 11.63 0.52
N ASP A 14 -14.16 12.50 0.75
CA ASP A 14 -15.57 12.08 0.87
C ASP A 14 -16.12 11.59 -0.48
N ASN A 15 -15.79 12.27 -1.55
CA ASN A 15 -16.23 11.89 -2.88
C ASN A 15 -15.62 10.56 -3.32
N ILE A 16 -14.31 10.39 -3.16
CA ILE A 16 -13.65 9.14 -3.58
C ILE A 16 -14.12 7.94 -2.75
N CYS A 17 -14.41 8.12 -1.45
CA CYS A 17 -15.00 7.07 -0.63
C CYS A 17 -16.38 6.65 -1.12
N LYS A 18 -17.26 7.61 -1.47
CA LYS A 18 -18.58 7.32 -2.03
C LYS A 18 -18.49 6.55 -3.34
N VAL A 19 -17.58 6.94 -4.23
CA VAL A 19 -17.40 6.25 -5.52
C VAL A 19 -16.85 4.85 -5.30
N ALA A 20 -15.84 4.67 -4.42
CA ALA A 20 -15.28 3.36 -4.09
C ALA A 20 -16.32 2.42 -3.47
N GLU A 21 -17.19 2.95 -2.58
CA GLU A 21 -18.30 2.20 -1.99
C GLU A 21 -19.33 1.77 -3.04
N ALA A 22 -19.68 2.67 -3.97
CA ALA A 22 -20.59 2.34 -5.07
C ALA A 22 -20.01 1.26 -6.00
N LEU A 23 -18.71 1.31 -6.30
CA LEU A 23 -18.01 0.32 -7.13
C LEU A 23 -17.89 -1.05 -6.46
N SER A 24 -17.65 -1.08 -5.14
CA SER A 24 -17.49 -2.32 -4.37
C SER A 24 -18.83 -2.94 -3.97
N GLY A 25 -19.89 -2.15 -3.93
CA GLY A 25 -21.21 -2.57 -3.43
C GLY A 25 -21.26 -2.79 -1.91
N SER A 26 -20.24 -2.39 -1.18
CA SER A 26 -20.14 -2.53 0.29
C SER A 26 -19.32 -1.40 0.90
N GLY A 27 -19.57 -1.12 2.20
CA GLY A 27 -18.71 -0.20 2.96
C GLY A 27 -17.28 -0.72 3.15
N PRO A 28 -16.37 0.15 3.60
CA PRO A 28 -14.96 -0.19 3.75
C PRO A 28 -14.66 -1.08 4.95
N THR A 29 -13.61 -1.90 4.83
CA THR A 29 -12.91 -2.43 6.00
C THR A 29 -11.89 -1.39 6.47
N LEU A 30 -11.98 -1.00 7.73
CA LEU A 30 -11.03 -0.05 8.34
C LEU A 30 -9.81 -0.81 8.88
N ILE A 31 -8.61 -0.35 8.54
CA ILE A 31 -7.35 -1.01 8.92
C ILE A 31 -6.36 0.06 9.38
N LYS A 32 -5.94 0.01 10.65
CA LYS A 32 -4.84 0.83 11.13
C LYS A 32 -3.52 0.10 10.95
N GLN A 33 -2.54 0.81 10.43
CA GLN A 33 -1.24 0.25 10.05
C GLN A 33 -0.10 1.12 10.55
N ASP A 34 0.90 0.47 11.14
CA ASP A 34 2.16 1.07 11.58
C ASP A 34 3.31 0.33 10.90
N ASP A 35 3.86 0.93 9.85
CA ASP A 35 4.91 0.36 9.02
C ASP A 35 6.28 0.91 9.43
N THR A 36 7.21 0.05 9.86
CA THR A 36 8.63 0.38 9.98
C THR A 36 9.36 -0.11 8.74
N PHE A 37 9.95 0.81 7.97
CA PHE A 37 10.82 0.50 6.83
C PHE A 37 12.26 0.36 7.27
N TYR A 38 12.95 -0.64 6.71
CA TYR A 38 14.35 -0.91 7.01
C TYR A 38 15.26 -0.47 5.86
N GLN A 39 16.54 -0.24 6.19
CA GLN A 39 17.56 0.05 5.19
C GLN A 39 17.98 -1.27 4.54
N VAL A 40 17.69 -1.42 3.25
CA VAL A 40 18.06 -2.58 2.43
C VAL A 40 18.71 -2.12 1.13
N ILE A 41 19.58 -2.96 0.56
CA ILE A 41 20.32 -2.63 -0.66
C ILE A 41 19.40 -2.65 -1.88
N GLU A 42 18.48 -3.62 -1.94
CA GLU A 42 17.59 -3.82 -3.08
C GLU A 42 16.13 -3.94 -2.61
N GLY A 43 15.21 -3.33 -3.36
CA GLY A 43 13.80 -3.33 -3.08
C GLY A 43 13.43 -2.55 -1.82
N ARG A 44 12.35 -2.97 -1.19
CA ARG A 44 11.88 -2.41 0.09
C ARG A 44 11.49 -3.52 1.05
N LEU A 45 11.87 -3.36 2.32
CA LEU A 45 11.52 -4.27 3.40
C LEU A 45 10.87 -3.47 4.52
N LYS A 46 9.73 -3.95 5.00
CA LYS A 46 9.03 -3.31 6.13
C LYS A 46 8.35 -4.33 7.03
N MET A 47 8.31 -4.04 8.32
CA MET A 47 7.42 -4.70 9.29
C MET A 47 6.18 -3.83 9.47
N ARG A 48 5.00 -4.41 9.29
CA ARG A 48 3.71 -3.79 9.52
C ARG A 48 3.06 -4.39 10.75
N PHE A 49 2.67 -3.54 11.68
CA PHE A 49 1.83 -3.92 12.82
C PHE A 49 0.41 -3.43 12.60
N TYR A 50 -0.55 -4.25 13.04
CA TYR A 50 -1.97 -3.95 13.01
C TYR A 50 -2.54 -3.74 14.42
N GLU A 51 -3.73 -3.13 14.52
CA GLU A 51 -4.39 -2.83 15.80
C GLU A 51 -4.78 -4.10 16.57
N ASP A 52 -5.08 -5.21 15.86
CA ASP A 52 -5.39 -6.52 16.43
C ASP A 52 -4.18 -7.30 16.96
N SER A 53 -3.02 -6.67 17.00
CA SER A 53 -1.74 -7.26 17.39
C SER A 53 -1.16 -8.29 16.40
N SER A 54 -1.76 -8.47 15.24
CA SER A 54 -1.12 -9.21 14.15
C SER A 54 -0.02 -8.37 13.49
N ALA A 55 0.84 -9.00 12.71
CA ALA A 55 1.90 -8.30 11.99
C ALA A 55 2.23 -8.98 10.67
N THR A 56 2.83 -8.25 9.74
CA THR A 56 3.32 -8.79 8.46
C THR A 56 4.66 -8.18 8.12
N LEU A 57 5.67 -9.02 7.88
CA LEU A 57 6.90 -8.60 7.21
C LEU A 57 6.65 -8.64 5.71
N VAL A 58 6.90 -7.53 5.05
CA VAL A 58 6.67 -7.36 3.60
C VAL A 58 7.99 -7.01 2.93
N ARG A 59 8.42 -7.85 2.00
CA ARG A 59 9.50 -7.54 1.04
C ARG A 59 8.86 -7.30 -0.32
N TYR A 60 9.24 -6.23 -1.01
CA TYR A 60 8.73 -5.99 -2.36
C TYR A 60 9.71 -5.22 -3.24
N ASP A 61 9.62 -5.52 -4.54
CA ASP A 61 10.24 -4.75 -5.61
C ASP A 61 9.16 -4.06 -6.43
N ARG A 62 9.41 -2.80 -6.73
CA ARG A 62 8.53 -1.98 -7.54
C ARG A 62 9.30 -0.80 -8.12
N ASP A 63 9.18 -0.57 -9.40
CA ASP A 63 9.75 0.60 -10.05
C ASP A 63 9.07 1.89 -9.60
N ASP A 64 9.85 2.95 -9.41
CA ASP A 64 9.35 4.29 -9.10
C ASP A 64 9.02 5.04 -10.40
N GLN A 65 7.89 4.67 -11.02
CA GLN A 65 7.35 5.28 -12.24
C GLN A 65 5.93 5.78 -12.05
N GLU A 66 5.48 6.67 -12.92
CA GLU A 66 4.08 7.10 -12.94
C GLU A 66 3.17 6.04 -13.58
N GLY A 67 1.90 6.04 -13.18
CA GLY A 67 0.88 5.14 -13.71
C GLY A 67 0.98 3.72 -13.17
N PRO A 68 0.32 2.76 -13.87
CA PRO A 68 0.28 1.38 -13.45
C PRO A 68 1.67 0.73 -13.49
N LYS A 69 2.08 0.14 -12.38
CA LYS A 69 3.39 -0.48 -12.19
C LYS A 69 3.26 -1.87 -11.59
N LEU A 70 4.10 -2.78 -12.07
CA LEU A 70 4.21 -4.12 -11.49
C LEU A 70 4.90 -4.04 -10.12
N SER A 71 4.33 -4.75 -9.16
CA SER A 71 4.94 -5.00 -7.85
C SER A 71 5.05 -6.50 -7.63
N ASP A 72 6.25 -6.96 -7.33
CA ASP A 72 6.51 -8.34 -6.91
C ASP A 72 6.81 -8.34 -5.42
N TYR A 73 6.08 -9.16 -4.65
CA TYR A 73 6.15 -9.12 -3.20
C TYR A 73 6.06 -10.49 -2.54
N GLU A 74 6.69 -10.58 -1.37
CA GLU A 74 6.65 -11.69 -0.46
C GLU A 74 6.17 -11.24 0.91
N LEU A 75 5.36 -12.09 1.56
CA LEU A 75 4.76 -11.82 2.87
C LEU A 75 5.14 -12.93 3.85
N LEU A 76 5.54 -12.52 5.06
CA LEU A 76 5.61 -13.39 6.22
C LEU A 76 4.64 -12.85 7.27
N GLU A 77 3.56 -13.59 7.50
CA GLU A 77 2.48 -13.18 8.37
C GLU A 77 2.68 -13.74 9.80
N PHE A 78 2.32 -12.93 10.78
CA PHE A 78 2.30 -13.25 12.20
C PHE A 78 0.90 -13.03 12.74
N SER A 79 0.29 -14.06 13.28
CA SER A 79 -0.97 -13.94 14.01
C SER A 79 -0.79 -13.12 15.29
N ALA A 80 -1.89 -12.66 15.90
CA ALA A 80 -1.85 -11.95 17.18
C ALA A 80 -1.13 -12.77 18.29
N LYS A 81 -1.22 -14.10 18.24
CA LYS A 81 -0.50 -15.00 19.18
C LYS A 81 1.01 -14.99 18.96
N GLU A 82 1.49 -14.58 17.80
CA GLU A 82 2.90 -14.52 17.43
C GLU A 82 3.48 -13.10 17.50
N ASN A 83 2.73 -12.16 18.07
CA ASN A 83 3.14 -10.75 18.17
C ASN A 83 4.53 -10.57 18.77
N GLU A 84 4.87 -11.32 19.84
CA GLU A 84 6.21 -11.23 20.44
C GLU A 84 7.33 -11.74 19.51
N LYS A 85 7.06 -12.71 18.63
CA LYS A 85 8.02 -13.13 17.60
C LYS A 85 8.20 -12.02 16.57
N ALA A 86 7.10 -11.40 16.11
CA ALA A 86 7.13 -10.27 15.19
C ALA A 86 7.92 -9.09 15.77
N LYS A 87 7.66 -8.71 17.03
CA LYS A 87 8.41 -7.65 17.74
C LYS A 87 9.90 -8.00 17.90
N SER A 88 10.23 -9.26 18.14
CA SER A 88 11.62 -9.70 18.25
C SER A 88 12.33 -9.58 16.91
N LEU A 89 11.68 -10.00 15.81
CA LEU A 89 12.22 -9.84 14.46
C LEU A 89 12.39 -8.36 14.09
N ASP A 90 11.41 -7.51 14.41
CA ASP A 90 11.51 -6.06 14.22
C ASP A 90 12.73 -5.47 14.94
N ARG A 91 12.95 -5.85 16.22
CA ARG A 91 14.14 -5.40 16.96
C ARG A 91 15.46 -5.88 16.34
N ILE A 92 15.50 -7.12 15.86
CA ILE A 92 16.66 -7.67 15.16
C ILE A 92 16.95 -6.87 13.89
N LEU A 93 15.95 -6.65 13.04
CA LEU A 93 16.10 -5.91 11.79
C LEU A 93 16.54 -4.46 12.04
N LYS A 94 15.90 -3.77 13.00
CA LYS A 94 16.29 -2.41 13.40
C LYS A 94 17.75 -2.29 13.78
N LYS A 95 18.29 -3.30 14.50
CA LYS A 95 19.67 -3.30 14.94
C LYS A 95 20.67 -3.75 13.86
N SER A 96 20.25 -4.66 12.98
CA SER A 96 21.13 -5.29 12.00
C SER A 96 21.27 -4.49 10.71
N VAL A 97 20.18 -3.92 10.20
CA VAL A 97 20.15 -3.21 8.92
C VAL A 97 19.80 -1.73 9.05
N GLY A 98 19.28 -1.31 10.21
CA GLY A 98 18.88 0.06 10.47
C GLY A 98 17.45 0.38 10.02
N ILE A 99 16.94 1.52 10.50
CA ILE A 99 15.61 2.05 10.16
C ILE A 99 15.79 3.08 9.06
N ARG A 100 14.98 2.98 7.99
CA ARG A 100 14.84 4.01 6.96
C ARG A 100 13.80 5.06 7.35
N GLY A 101 12.63 4.61 7.83
CA GLY A 101 11.55 5.49 8.20
C GLY A 101 10.34 4.73 8.76
N ARG A 102 9.34 5.48 9.21
CA ARG A 102 8.09 4.95 9.73
C ARG A 102 6.91 5.60 9.03
N VAL A 103 5.89 4.81 8.70
CA VAL A 103 4.63 5.27 8.08
C VAL A 103 3.47 4.79 8.92
N VAL A 104 2.71 5.71 9.50
CA VAL A 104 1.48 5.42 10.24
C VAL A 104 0.30 5.87 9.40
N LYS A 105 -0.70 5.03 9.23
CA LYS A 105 -1.88 5.34 8.44
C LYS A 105 -3.13 4.60 8.88
N GLU A 106 -4.28 5.20 8.57
CA GLU A 106 -5.57 4.54 8.56
C GLU A 106 -5.98 4.28 7.12
N ARG A 107 -6.34 3.05 6.82
CA ARG A 107 -6.74 2.56 5.50
C ARG A 107 -8.21 2.17 5.48
N LYS A 108 -8.92 2.67 4.49
CA LYS A 108 -10.23 2.16 4.10
C LYS A 108 -10.02 1.24 2.89
N LEU A 109 -10.29 -0.05 3.08
CA LEU A 109 -10.17 -1.06 2.03
C LEU A 109 -11.53 -1.38 1.42
N TYR A 110 -11.63 -1.26 0.09
CA TYR A 110 -12.77 -1.72 -0.71
C TYR A 110 -12.31 -2.79 -1.69
N LEU A 111 -13.17 -3.75 -2.00
CA LEU A 111 -12.88 -4.84 -2.94
C LEU A 111 -13.76 -4.73 -4.18
N VAL A 112 -13.14 -4.69 -5.36
CA VAL A 112 -13.83 -4.67 -6.66
C VAL A 112 -13.23 -5.77 -7.53
N GLY A 113 -13.93 -6.92 -7.63
CA GLY A 113 -13.37 -8.10 -8.29
C GLY A 113 -12.04 -8.52 -7.66
N GLN A 114 -10.98 -8.59 -8.46
CA GLN A 114 -9.61 -8.91 -8.01
C GLN A 114 -8.82 -7.69 -7.50
N THR A 115 -9.43 -6.50 -7.52
CA THR A 115 -8.74 -5.25 -7.17
C THR A 115 -9.05 -4.82 -5.75
N ARG A 116 -8.01 -4.44 -5.04
CA ARG A 116 -8.09 -3.73 -3.76
C ARG A 116 -7.99 -2.24 -4.01
N ILE A 117 -9.02 -1.48 -3.61
CA ILE A 117 -9.00 -0.02 -3.57
C ILE A 117 -8.69 0.38 -2.14
N HIS A 118 -7.59 1.07 -1.94
CA HIS A 118 -7.16 1.60 -0.66
C HIS A 118 -7.34 3.11 -0.65
N ILE A 119 -8.06 3.63 0.33
CA ILE A 119 -8.08 5.06 0.63
C ILE A 119 -7.36 5.23 1.96
N ASP A 120 -6.18 5.83 1.90
CA ASP A 120 -5.22 5.94 3.00
C ASP A 120 -5.16 7.37 3.52
N SER A 121 -5.42 7.56 4.82
CA SER A 121 -5.06 8.78 5.54
C SER A 121 -3.72 8.55 6.22
N VAL A 122 -2.67 9.17 5.68
CA VAL A 122 -1.27 8.97 6.10
C VAL A 122 -0.83 10.11 6.98
N GLN A 123 -0.38 9.78 8.19
CA GLN A 123 0.11 10.77 9.15
C GLN A 123 1.22 11.62 8.52
N ASP A 124 1.14 12.93 8.68
CA ASP A 124 2.07 13.94 8.17
C ASP A 124 2.14 14.07 6.63
N LEU A 125 1.35 13.30 5.86
CA LEU A 125 1.31 13.41 4.39
C LEU A 125 -0.06 13.82 3.84
N GLY A 126 -1.17 13.41 4.47
CA GLY A 126 -2.52 13.61 3.98
C GLY A 126 -3.12 12.37 3.34
N ASP A 127 -4.06 12.55 2.39
CA ASP A 127 -4.90 11.48 1.88
C ASP A 127 -4.43 11.01 0.50
N PHE A 128 -4.48 9.69 0.31
CA PHE A 128 -4.04 9.02 -0.92
C PHE A 128 -5.00 7.90 -1.31
N MET A 129 -5.02 7.59 -2.59
CA MET A 129 -5.64 6.39 -3.14
C MET A 129 -4.56 5.45 -3.67
N GLU A 130 -4.69 4.15 -3.41
CA GLU A 130 -3.92 3.11 -4.06
C GLU A 130 -4.87 2.07 -4.68
N LEU A 131 -4.60 1.70 -5.93
CA LEU A 131 -5.19 0.53 -6.56
C LEU A 131 -4.18 -0.59 -6.55
N GLU A 132 -4.59 -1.80 -6.20
CA GLU A 132 -3.78 -3.01 -6.31
C GLU A 132 -4.59 -4.07 -7.06
N VAL A 133 -4.32 -4.23 -8.34
CA VAL A 133 -4.91 -5.29 -9.17
C VAL A 133 -4.09 -6.55 -8.98
N VAL A 134 -4.60 -7.49 -8.20
CA VAL A 134 -3.92 -8.78 -7.95
C VAL A 134 -4.01 -9.64 -9.21
N LEU A 135 -2.84 -9.92 -9.82
CA LEU A 135 -2.78 -10.69 -11.05
C LEU A 135 -3.07 -12.18 -10.79
N LEU A 136 -3.97 -12.74 -11.58
CA LEU A 136 -4.22 -14.18 -11.61
C LEU A 136 -3.00 -14.92 -12.20
N PRO A 137 -2.82 -16.23 -11.94
CA PRO A 137 -1.61 -16.97 -12.35
C PRO A 137 -1.23 -16.83 -13.83
N ASN A 138 -2.24 -16.78 -14.71
CA ASN A 138 -2.04 -16.71 -16.19
C ASN A 138 -2.37 -15.32 -16.76
N GLN A 139 -2.56 -14.31 -15.91
CA GLN A 139 -2.91 -12.96 -16.35
C GLN A 139 -1.66 -12.16 -16.68
N SER A 140 -1.71 -11.45 -17.80
CA SER A 140 -0.63 -10.57 -18.23
C SER A 140 -0.58 -9.28 -17.40
N VAL A 141 0.55 -8.59 -17.45
CA VAL A 141 0.70 -7.27 -16.78
C VAL A 141 -0.17 -6.24 -17.49
N GLU A 142 -0.28 -6.32 -18.80
CA GLU A 142 -1.08 -5.43 -19.66
C GLU A 142 -2.57 -5.50 -19.29
N GLU A 143 -3.13 -6.70 -19.10
CA GLU A 143 -4.51 -6.89 -18.63
C GLU A 143 -4.72 -6.26 -17.25
N GLY A 144 -3.75 -6.42 -16.35
CA GLY A 144 -3.79 -5.77 -15.03
C GLY A 144 -3.74 -4.24 -15.11
N GLN A 145 -2.95 -3.71 -16.05
CA GLN A 145 -2.86 -2.26 -16.29
C GLN A 145 -4.17 -1.69 -16.87
N GLU A 146 -4.85 -2.43 -17.75
CA GLU A 146 -6.16 -2.03 -18.28
C GLU A 146 -7.21 -1.94 -17.16
N ILE A 147 -7.28 -2.95 -16.28
CA ILE A 147 -8.17 -2.94 -15.12
C ILE A 147 -7.86 -1.73 -14.21
N ALA A 148 -6.58 -1.47 -13.95
CA ALA A 148 -6.16 -0.36 -13.09
C ALA A 148 -6.55 1.00 -13.68
N ARG A 149 -6.38 1.20 -15.00
CA ARG A 149 -6.76 2.44 -15.70
C ARG A 149 -8.27 2.65 -15.74
N ASP A 150 -9.04 1.59 -15.97
CA ASP A 150 -10.51 1.65 -15.95
C ASP A 150 -11.01 2.09 -14.57
N LEU A 151 -10.49 1.51 -13.50
CA LEU A 151 -10.84 1.88 -12.14
C LEU A 151 -10.33 3.29 -11.76
N GLN A 152 -9.14 3.68 -12.19
CA GLN A 152 -8.63 5.05 -12.02
C GLN A 152 -9.62 6.07 -12.62
N THR A 153 -10.09 5.81 -13.85
CA THR A 153 -11.06 6.66 -14.54
C THR A 153 -12.40 6.71 -13.80
N LYS A 154 -12.93 5.57 -13.37
CA LYS A 154 -14.18 5.47 -12.61
C LYS A 154 -14.12 6.19 -11.26
N LEU A 155 -12.97 6.17 -10.61
CA LEU A 155 -12.70 6.88 -9.35
C LEU A 155 -12.49 8.38 -9.55
N GLY A 156 -12.41 8.87 -10.80
CA GLY A 156 -12.19 10.27 -11.13
C GLY A 156 -10.77 10.78 -10.82
N VAL A 157 -9.79 9.86 -10.72
CA VAL A 157 -8.39 10.20 -10.44
C VAL A 157 -7.68 10.58 -11.73
N LYS A 158 -7.07 11.77 -11.75
CA LYS A 158 -6.38 12.29 -12.93
C LYS A 158 -4.92 11.83 -12.96
N ASP A 159 -4.31 11.84 -14.14
CA ASP A 159 -2.89 11.50 -14.29
C ASP A 159 -1.96 12.49 -13.57
N GLU A 160 -2.37 13.76 -13.45
CA GLU A 160 -1.62 14.79 -12.71
C GLU A 160 -1.53 14.54 -11.20
N ASP A 161 -2.46 13.73 -10.63
CA ASP A 161 -2.48 13.38 -9.21
C ASP A 161 -1.63 12.15 -8.89
N LEU A 162 -1.09 11.47 -9.92
CA LEU A 162 -0.35 10.23 -9.76
C LEU A 162 0.97 10.42 -9.02
N VAL A 163 1.27 9.47 -8.13
CA VAL A 163 2.47 9.48 -7.28
C VAL A 163 3.37 8.30 -7.62
N LYS A 164 4.66 8.58 -7.90
CA LYS A 164 5.66 7.57 -8.30
C LYS A 164 6.16 6.72 -7.14
N CYS A 165 6.39 7.33 -5.99
CA CYS A 165 7.19 6.79 -4.91
C CYS A 165 6.34 6.22 -3.75
N ALA A 166 6.99 5.57 -2.79
CA ALA A 166 6.35 5.07 -1.58
C ALA A 166 6.11 6.22 -0.57
N TYR A 167 5.22 6.00 0.41
CA TYR A 167 4.96 7.00 1.46
C TYR A 167 6.21 7.35 2.27
N VAL A 168 7.08 6.37 2.53
CA VAL A 168 8.35 6.63 3.23
C VAL A 168 9.23 7.58 2.44
N ASP A 169 9.26 7.49 1.10
CA ASP A 169 10.03 8.38 0.24
C ASP A 169 9.45 9.81 0.25
N LEU A 170 8.11 9.94 0.36
CA LEU A 170 7.44 11.25 0.49
C LEU A 170 7.75 11.91 1.83
N LEU A 171 7.76 11.13 2.91
CA LEU A 171 8.14 11.60 4.24
C LEU A 171 9.60 12.05 4.28
N ASP A 172 10.52 11.28 3.66
CA ASP A 172 11.94 11.64 3.55
C ASP A 172 12.10 13.00 2.84
N LYS A 173 11.37 13.23 1.73
CA LYS A 173 11.41 14.49 0.98
C LYS A 173 10.83 15.67 1.74
N LYS A 174 9.86 15.43 2.63
CA LYS A 174 9.24 16.49 3.43
C LYS A 174 10.13 16.93 4.59
N ASN A 175 10.98 16.04 5.10
CA ASN A 175 11.83 16.26 6.27
C ASN A 175 13.24 16.77 5.90
N ASN A 176 13.59 16.81 4.61
CA ASN A 176 14.82 17.36 4.05
C ASN A 176 14.57 18.71 3.35
#